data_17a9f0ec4ee1fccd312128b0b4ccd4c3
#
_entry.id   17a9f0ec4ee1fccd312128b0b4ccd4c3
#
_cell.length_a   1.000
_cell.length_b   1.000
_cell.length_c   1.000
_cell.angle_alpha   90.00
_cell.angle_beta   90.00
_cell.angle_gamma   90.00
#
_symmetry.space_group_name_H-M   'P 1'
#
loop_
_entity.id
_entity.type
_entity.pdbx_description
1 polymer ?
#
loop_
_entity_poly.entity_id
_entity_poly.type
_entity_poly.pdbx_seq_one_letter_code
_entity_poly.pdbx_strand_id
1 'polypeptide(L)'
;MSWLKSFVVAVLALFATEAFAADQPTLTVYTYQSFASDYGPGPEIKKGFEAQCHCTLDFVAVDSAIGALRRIQLEGATTRADVLVGLDTSIAGEARATGLFAPHGIDLSGLTLPQKWTDDTFVPFDYGYFAFVYDSSKVKNPPTSFETLIKEPPSFKIALEDPRSDTPGLGLLLWIKAAYGDKAPEIWAGLKPHIATMARSWDDAYGLFLKGEADMALSYTTSPAYHAIEENKPNYAYAPFSEGHYAQIEVAAMLKSSKQPELARQFLAYLTSPAAQKIIPTTNWMYPVRDIGADLPAAFDTQARPAKVLSLDEATITANKGKWIDEALAAIR
;
A
#
# COMPACT_ATOMS: atom_id res chain seq x y z
N MET A 1 39.90 50.13 70.94
CA MET A 1 39.18 50.52 69.74
C MET A 1 39.52 49.49 68.70
N SER A 2 38.66 48.51 68.56
CA SER A 2 38.83 47.37 67.61
C SER A 2 37.56 47.28 66.73
N TRP A 3 37.76 47.46 65.46
CA TRP A 3 36.65 47.38 64.45
C TRP A 3 36.61 45.96 63.89
N LEU A 4 35.55 45.21 64.25
CA LEU A 4 35.23 43.93 63.62
C LEU A 4 34.45 44.22 62.33
N LYS A 5 35.04 43.84 61.22
CA LYS A 5 34.32 43.83 59.93
C LYS A 5 33.72 42.45 59.75
N SER A 6 32.39 42.37 59.79
CA SER A 6 31.61 41.16 59.42
C SER A 6 31.54 41.03 57.89
N PHE A 7 32.12 39.96 57.36
CA PHE A 7 31.92 39.56 55.97
C PHE A 7 30.66 38.65 55.87
N VAL A 8 29.66 39.14 55.23
CA VAL A 8 28.48 38.31 54.84
C VAL A 8 28.79 37.65 53.49
N VAL A 9 28.98 36.33 53.47
CA VAL A 9 29.15 35.53 52.30
C VAL A 9 27.75 35.12 51.85
N ALA A 10 27.27 35.72 50.79
CA ALA A 10 26.03 35.29 50.13
C ALA A 10 26.33 34.07 49.24
N VAL A 11 25.89 32.89 49.65
CA VAL A 11 25.91 31.66 48.82
C VAL A 11 24.73 31.71 47.87
N LEU A 12 24.98 32.05 46.60
CA LEU A 12 23.99 31.82 45.51
C LEU A 12 23.94 30.33 45.20
N ALA A 13 22.91 29.64 45.64
CA ALA A 13 22.60 28.29 45.15
C ALA A 13 22.04 28.38 43.74
N LEU A 14 22.85 28.06 42.72
CA LEU A 14 22.39 27.79 41.37
C LEU A 14 21.62 26.45 41.40
N PHE A 15 20.29 26.52 41.36
CA PHE A 15 19.48 25.39 40.99
C PHE A 15 19.64 25.17 39.48
N ALA A 16 20.53 24.28 39.08
CA ALA A 16 20.52 23.69 37.75
C ALA A 16 19.24 22.85 37.63
N THR A 17 18.24 23.38 36.97
CA THR A 17 17.13 22.57 36.49
C THR A 17 17.67 21.66 35.39
N GLU A 18 17.99 20.43 35.73
CA GLU A 18 18.14 19.38 34.72
C GLU A 18 16.79 19.25 34.03
N ALA A 19 16.68 19.82 32.83
CA ALA A 19 15.61 19.53 31.93
C ALA A 19 15.79 18.05 31.51
N PHE A 20 15.07 17.14 32.16
CA PHE A 20 14.88 15.80 31.62
C PHE A 20 14.31 16.00 30.24
N ALA A 21 15.08 15.70 29.21
CA ALA A 21 14.55 15.52 27.89
C ALA A 21 13.49 14.40 28.01
N ALA A 22 12.20 14.77 28.00
CA ALA A 22 11.14 13.78 27.98
C ALA A 22 11.37 12.92 26.74
N ASP A 23 11.41 11.61 26.91
CA ASP A 23 11.50 10.69 25.78
C ASP A 23 10.40 11.06 24.76
N GLN A 24 10.82 11.31 23.53
CA GLN A 24 9.85 11.63 22.49
C GLN A 24 8.87 10.46 22.32
N PRO A 25 7.57 10.72 22.22
CA PRO A 25 6.59 9.66 22.03
C PRO A 25 6.88 8.91 20.73
N THR A 26 6.75 7.59 20.76
CA THR A 26 6.95 6.74 19.58
C THR A 26 5.61 6.28 19.05
N LEU A 27 5.36 6.49 17.75
CA LEU A 27 4.24 5.91 17.01
C LEU A 27 4.74 4.68 16.24
N THR A 28 4.18 3.52 16.53
CA THR A 28 4.52 2.27 15.84
C THR A 28 3.53 1.97 14.73
N VAL A 29 4.04 1.89 13.50
CA VAL A 29 3.24 1.65 12.30
C VAL A 29 3.62 0.31 11.69
N TYR A 30 2.67 -0.62 11.63
CA TYR A 30 2.84 -1.88 10.89
C TYR A 30 2.48 -1.65 9.43
N THR A 31 3.33 -2.18 8.53
CA THR A 31 3.17 -1.99 7.10
C THR A 31 3.84 -3.10 6.29
N TYR A 32 3.70 -3.08 4.98
CA TYR A 32 4.35 -4.01 4.07
C TYR A 32 5.79 -3.58 3.74
N GLN A 33 6.60 -4.56 3.28
CA GLN A 33 8.04 -4.39 3.10
C GLN A 33 8.39 -3.26 2.15
N SER A 34 7.78 -3.21 0.96
CA SER A 34 8.10 -2.17 -0.03
C SER A 34 7.76 -0.76 0.43
N PHE A 35 6.70 -0.58 1.25
CA PHE A 35 6.39 0.74 1.83
C PHE A 35 7.53 1.25 2.72
N ALA A 36 8.09 0.38 3.57
CA ALA A 36 9.12 0.76 4.55
C ALA A 36 10.56 0.70 4.01
N SER A 37 10.78 0.14 2.81
CA SER A 37 12.10 0.03 2.19
C SER A 37 12.67 1.38 1.80
N ASP A 38 13.99 1.44 1.57
CA ASP A 38 14.70 2.67 1.19
C ASP A 38 14.19 3.27 -0.12
N TYR A 39 13.62 2.47 -1.02
CA TYR A 39 13.01 2.90 -2.27
C TYR A 39 11.52 3.24 -2.14
N GLY A 40 10.88 2.88 -1.02
CA GLY A 40 9.46 3.12 -0.77
C GLY A 40 9.17 4.50 -0.16
N PRO A 41 7.90 4.82 0.08
CA PRO A 41 7.50 6.12 0.61
C PRO A 41 7.83 6.31 2.10
N GLY A 42 8.06 5.21 2.85
CA GLY A 42 8.26 5.24 4.29
C GLY A 42 9.33 6.20 4.78
N PRO A 43 10.57 6.20 4.23
CA PRO A 43 11.64 7.09 4.68
C PRO A 43 11.28 8.58 4.57
N GLU A 44 10.72 9.02 3.44
CA GLU A 44 10.36 10.43 3.24
C GLU A 44 9.12 10.82 4.08
N ILE A 45 8.12 9.93 4.20
CA ILE A 45 6.96 10.10 5.08
C ILE A 45 7.41 10.22 6.53
N LYS A 46 8.31 9.34 7.00
CA LYS A 46 8.90 9.39 8.34
C LYS A 46 9.54 10.73 8.61
N LYS A 47 10.46 11.14 7.74
CA LYS A 47 11.18 12.41 7.85
C LYS A 47 10.23 13.62 7.94
N GLY A 48 9.21 13.65 7.06
CA GLY A 48 8.27 14.76 7.01
C GLY A 48 7.31 14.78 8.21
N PHE A 49 6.87 13.62 8.70
CA PHE A 49 6.01 13.54 9.86
C PHE A 49 6.74 13.85 11.17
N GLU A 50 7.94 13.28 11.39
CA GLU A 50 8.75 13.52 12.58
C GLU A 50 9.11 15.00 12.73
N ALA A 51 9.33 15.71 11.63
CA ALA A 51 9.57 17.15 11.65
C ALA A 51 8.39 17.98 12.18
N GLN A 52 7.15 17.44 12.11
CA GLN A 52 5.93 18.13 12.56
C GLN A 52 5.47 17.69 13.94
N CYS A 53 5.57 16.39 14.24
CA CYS A 53 5.01 15.82 15.47
C CYS A 53 5.94 15.91 16.67
N HIS A 54 7.23 16.18 16.49
CA HIS A 54 8.24 16.06 17.54
C HIS A 54 8.18 14.68 18.22
N CYS A 55 8.04 13.63 17.44
CA CYS A 55 7.90 12.24 17.83
C CYS A 55 8.88 11.36 17.07
N THR A 56 8.92 10.06 17.41
CA THR A 56 9.58 9.02 16.62
C THR A 56 8.53 8.20 15.89
N LEU A 57 8.70 8.01 14.58
CA LEU A 57 7.88 7.09 13.78
C LEU A 57 8.66 5.79 13.57
N ASP A 58 8.13 4.68 14.08
CA ASP A 58 8.76 3.35 13.98
C ASP A 58 7.95 2.46 13.02
N PHE A 59 8.54 2.15 11.86
CA PHE A 59 7.94 1.22 10.91
C PHE A 59 8.33 -0.23 11.23
N VAL A 60 7.32 -1.08 11.38
CA VAL A 60 7.49 -2.54 11.52
C VAL A 60 7.01 -3.19 10.23
N ALA A 61 7.96 -3.50 9.35
CA ALA A 61 7.69 -4.11 8.06
C ALA A 61 7.40 -5.61 8.19
N VAL A 62 6.47 -6.09 7.37
CA VAL A 62 6.14 -7.50 7.14
C VAL A 62 6.07 -7.74 5.63
N ASP A 63 6.09 -9.00 5.20
CA ASP A 63 6.12 -9.35 3.77
C ASP A 63 4.98 -8.66 2.98
N SER A 64 3.78 -8.55 3.59
CA SER A 64 2.60 -7.95 2.95
C SER A 64 1.66 -7.27 3.94
N ALA A 65 0.73 -6.44 3.44
CA ALA A 65 -0.28 -5.79 4.27
C ALA A 65 -1.27 -6.80 4.90
N ILE A 66 -1.64 -7.86 4.18
CA ILE A 66 -2.42 -8.97 4.75
C ILE A 66 -1.64 -9.64 5.87
N GLY A 67 -0.33 -9.89 5.69
CA GLY A 67 0.57 -10.40 6.71
C GLY A 67 0.61 -9.52 7.95
N ALA A 68 0.66 -8.19 7.78
CA ALA A 68 0.61 -7.24 8.88
C ALA A 68 -0.71 -7.31 9.67
N LEU A 69 -1.85 -7.42 8.99
CA LEU A 69 -3.16 -7.62 9.63
C LEU A 69 -3.18 -8.93 10.44
N ARG A 70 -2.71 -10.04 9.86
CA ARG A 70 -2.63 -11.34 10.54
C ARG A 70 -1.74 -11.29 11.77
N ARG A 71 -0.61 -10.60 11.68
CA ARG A 71 0.29 -10.39 12.80
C ARG A 71 -0.38 -9.65 13.94
N ILE A 72 -1.09 -8.56 13.67
CA ILE A 72 -1.86 -7.81 14.69
C ILE A 72 -2.91 -8.71 15.33
N GLN A 73 -3.63 -9.52 14.55
CA GLN A 73 -4.61 -10.48 15.07
C GLN A 73 -3.97 -11.51 16.00
N LEU A 74 -2.79 -12.04 15.65
CA LEU A 74 -2.06 -13.01 16.48
C LEU A 74 -1.49 -12.40 17.76
N GLU A 75 -0.96 -11.19 17.69
CA GLU A 75 -0.45 -10.44 18.84
C GLU A 75 -1.57 -10.02 19.79
N GLY A 76 -2.79 -9.82 19.27
CA GLY A 76 -3.98 -9.48 20.06
C GLY A 76 -3.77 -8.25 20.95
N ALA A 77 -4.03 -8.39 22.25
CA ALA A 77 -3.89 -7.30 23.22
C ALA A 77 -2.43 -6.88 23.49
N THR A 78 -1.45 -7.66 23.03
CA THR A 78 -0.01 -7.38 23.21
C THR A 78 0.61 -6.69 21.99
N THR A 79 -0.16 -6.44 20.95
CA THR A 79 0.34 -5.72 19.78
C THR A 79 0.90 -4.35 20.15
N ARG A 80 2.01 -3.99 19.53
CA ARG A 80 2.61 -2.66 19.66
C ARG A 80 2.16 -1.71 18.56
N ALA A 81 1.39 -2.21 17.58
CA ALA A 81 0.92 -1.39 16.48
C ALA A 81 -0.05 -0.32 16.97
N ASP A 82 0.22 0.93 16.62
CA ASP A 82 -0.69 2.05 16.77
C ASP A 82 -1.51 2.26 15.48
N VAL A 83 -0.86 2.05 14.33
CA VAL A 83 -1.46 2.20 12.99
C VAL A 83 -1.06 1.01 12.12
N LEU A 84 -1.96 0.60 11.23
CA LEU A 84 -1.70 -0.30 10.12
C LEU A 84 -1.82 0.48 8.81
N VAL A 85 -0.81 0.39 7.94
CA VAL A 85 -0.76 1.03 6.61
C VAL A 85 -0.65 -0.04 5.53
N GLY A 86 -1.38 0.12 4.43
CA GLY A 86 -1.26 -0.71 3.23
C GLY A 86 -2.35 -1.77 3.04
N LEU A 87 -3.37 -1.83 3.94
CA LEU A 87 -4.59 -2.54 3.58
C LEU A 87 -5.22 -1.85 2.36
N ASP A 88 -6.11 -2.53 1.67
CA ASP A 88 -6.86 -1.95 0.58
C ASP A 88 -8.36 -2.31 0.63
N THR A 89 -9.10 -1.81 -0.33
CA THR A 89 -10.55 -2.05 -0.44
C THR A 89 -10.93 -3.53 -0.58
N SER A 90 -10.02 -4.40 -0.99
CA SER A 90 -10.25 -5.85 -1.12
C SER A 90 -10.33 -6.58 0.23
N ILE A 91 -9.69 -6.04 1.26
CA ILE A 91 -9.60 -6.63 2.60
C ILE A 91 -10.21 -5.76 3.71
N ALA A 92 -10.61 -4.52 3.41
CA ALA A 92 -11.14 -3.57 4.39
C ALA A 92 -12.34 -4.12 5.16
N GLY A 93 -13.28 -4.79 4.50
CA GLY A 93 -14.43 -5.42 5.17
C GLY A 93 -14.05 -6.49 6.17
N GLU A 94 -13.06 -7.35 5.84
CA GLU A 94 -12.53 -8.34 6.77
C GLU A 94 -11.81 -7.66 7.94
N ALA A 95 -10.97 -6.66 7.67
CA ALA A 95 -10.28 -5.90 8.70
C ALA A 95 -11.28 -5.24 9.66
N ARG A 96 -12.35 -4.64 9.15
CA ARG A 96 -13.45 -4.06 9.92
C ARG A 96 -14.11 -5.08 10.82
N ALA A 97 -14.39 -6.29 10.31
CA ALA A 97 -15.02 -7.36 11.05
C ALA A 97 -14.19 -7.86 12.24
N THR A 98 -12.88 -7.63 12.26
CA THR A 98 -12.02 -7.94 13.42
C THR A 98 -12.34 -7.10 14.65
N GLY A 99 -12.96 -5.93 14.47
CA GLY A 99 -13.21 -4.98 15.54
C GLY A 99 -11.99 -4.29 16.14
N LEU A 100 -10.80 -4.45 15.52
CA LEU A 100 -9.52 -3.94 16.03
C LEU A 100 -9.31 -2.44 15.79
N PHE A 101 -9.95 -1.88 14.77
CA PHE A 101 -9.71 -0.50 14.33
C PHE A 101 -10.69 0.49 14.92
N ALA A 102 -10.24 1.72 15.13
CA ALA A 102 -11.01 2.83 15.67
C ALA A 102 -11.37 3.84 14.57
N PRO A 103 -12.47 4.59 14.71
CA PRO A 103 -12.78 5.71 13.84
C PRO A 103 -11.64 6.74 13.84
N HIS A 104 -11.27 7.22 12.64
CA HIS A 104 -10.15 8.15 12.50
C HIS A 104 -10.49 9.59 12.94
N GLY A 105 -11.71 10.05 12.73
CA GLY A 105 -12.16 11.40 13.13
C GLY A 105 -11.45 12.56 12.44
N ILE A 106 -10.80 12.33 11.29
CA ILE A 106 -10.12 13.37 10.50
C ILE A 106 -10.99 13.83 9.34
N ASP A 107 -10.74 15.06 8.86
CA ASP A 107 -11.40 15.60 7.69
C ASP A 107 -10.78 15.05 6.40
N LEU A 108 -11.55 14.32 5.62
CA LEU A 108 -11.19 13.77 4.32
C LEU A 108 -11.78 14.58 3.16
N SER A 109 -12.25 15.80 3.39
CA SER A 109 -12.69 16.69 2.32
C SER A 109 -11.54 17.02 1.35
N GLY A 110 -11.88 17.17 0.07
CA GLY A 110 -10.88 17.49 -0.97
C GLY A 110 -10.04 16.29 -1.43
N LEU A 111 -10.41 15.05 -1.10
CA LEU A 111 -9.86 13.86 -1.73
C LEU A 111 -10.37 13.71 -3.16
N THR A 112 -9.48 13.26 -4.06
CA THR A 112 -9.75 13.02 -5.48
C THR A 112 -9.56 11.54 -5.79
N LEU A 113 -10.55 10.73 -5.41
CA LEU A 113 -10.56 9.28 -5.61
C LEU A 113 -11.44 8.89 -6.81
N PRO A 114 -11.21 7.72 -7.43
CA PRO A 114 -12.07 7.22 -8.50
C PRO A 114 -13.51 6.93 -8.04
N GLN A 115 -13.75 6.88 -6.73
CA GLN A 115 -15.06 6.70 -6.12
C GLN A 115 -15.22 7.60 -4.89
N LYS A 116 -16.48 7.91 -4.53
CA LYS A 116 -16.76 8.67 -3.32
C LYS A 116 -16.32 7.89 -2.07
N TRP A 117 -15.58 8.54 -1.17
CA TRP A 117 -15.11 7.97 0.07
C TRP A 117 -15.93 8.49 1.26
N THR A 118 -16.46 7.56 2.05
CA THR A 118 -17.31 7.89 3.23
C THR A 118 -16.98 7.02 4.44
N ASP A 119 -15.86 6.29 4.39
CA ASP A 119 -15.42 5.43 5.48
C ASP A 119 -14.94 6.29 6.66
N ASP A 120 -15.33 5.93 7.87
CA ASP A 120 -14.95 6.63 9.11
C ASP A 120 -13.79 5.96 9.86
N THR A 121 -13.36 4.79 9.40
CA THR A 121 -12.34 3.94 10.02
C THR A 121 -11.07 3.87 9.18
N PHE A 122 -11.21 3.67 7.88
CA PHE A 122 -10.10 3.52 6.94
C PHE A 122 -9.87 4.82 6.17
N VAL A 123 -8.60 5.28 6.17
CA VAL A 123 -8.16 6.51 5.52
C VAL A 123 -7.42 6.14 4.24
N PRO A 124 -7.90 6.53 3.05
CA PRO A 124 -7.21 6.26 1.80
C PRO A 124 -5.96 7.14 1.71
N PHE A 125 -4.85 6.59 1.22
CA PHE A 125 -3.63 7.37 1.05
C PHE A 125 -3.04 7.31 -0.36
N ASP A 126 -3.40 6.30 -1.14
CA ASP A 126 -3.11 6.22 -2.58
C ASP A 126 -4.11 5.30 -3.29
N TYR A 127 -4.01 5.23 -4.61
CA TYR A 127 -4.79 4.29 -5.41
C TYR A 127 -4.10 3.97 -6.74
N GLY A 128 -4.44 2.84 -7.32
CA GLY A 128 -3.97 2.40 -8.62
C GLY A 128 -4.94 1.48 -9.33
N TYR A 129 -4.49 0.95 -10.45
CA TYR A 129 -5.26 0.01 -11.25
C TYR A 129 -4.36 -1.18 -11.59
N PHE A 130 -4.79 -2.39 -11.25
CA PHE A 130 -4.02 -3.58 -11.55
C PHE A 130 -3.82 -3.76 -13.05
N ALA A 131 -2.62 -4.16 -13.43
CA ALA A 131 -2.26 -4.45 -14.80
C ALA A 131 -1.11 -5.46 -14.86
N PHE A 132 -1.01 -6.18 -15.97
CA PHE A 132 0.19 -6.95 -16.28
C PHE A 132 1.23 -6.03 -16.92
N VAL A 133 2.41 -5.96 -16.33
CA VAL A 133 3.56 -5.19 -16.81
C VAL A 133 4.49 -6.12 -17.59
N TYR A 134 5.06 -5.62 -18.67
CA TYR A 134 5.95 -6.36 -19.55
C TYR A 134 7.07 -5.48 -20.12
N ASP A 135 8.13 -6.12 -20.60
CA ASP A 135 9.20 -5.48 -21.37
C ASP A 135 8.86 -5.54 -22.86
N SER A 136 8.54 -4.41 -23.50
CA SER A 136 8.20 -4.30 -24.91
C SER A 136 9.38 -4.60 -25.84
N SER A 137 10.60 -4.67 -25.34
CA SER A 137 11.74 -5.16 -26.11
C SER A 137 11.68 -6.68 -26.32
N LYS A 138 11.06 -7.41 -25.40
CA LYS A 138 10.92 -8.88 -25.39
C LYS A 138 9.53 -9.31 -25.89
N VAL A 139 8.45 -8.74 -25.34
CA VAL A 139 7.05 -9.08 -25.72
C VAL A 139 6.56 -8.03 -26.71
N LYS A 140 6.49 -8.39 -28.00
CA LYS A 140 6.10 -7.45 -29.08
C LYS A 140 4.59 -7.30 -29.24
N ASN A 141 3.85 -8.33 -28.94
CA ASN A 141 2.37 -8.38 -29.03
C ASN A 141 1.82 -8.88 -27.70
N PRO A 142 1.70 -8.02 -26.68
CA PRO A 142 1.18 -8.44 -25.38
C PRO A 142 -0.30 -8.85 -25.51
N PRO A 143 -0.77 -9.81 -24.72
CA PRO A 143 -2.20 -10.11 -24.64
C PRO A 143 -2.97 -8.88 -24.16
N THR A 144 -4.15 -8.65 -24.74
CA THR A 144 -5.01 -7.48 -24.46
C THR A 144 -6.31 -7.86 -23.74
N SER A 145 -6.37 -9.08 -23.21
CA SER A 145 -7.48 -9.61 -22.42
C SER A 145 -7.03 -10.88 -21.68
N PHE A 146 -7.75 -11.30 -20.65
CA PHE A 146 -7.52 -12.62 -20.05
C PHE A 146 -7.77 -13.73 -21.05
N GLU A 147 -8.77 -13.58 -21.94
CA GLU A 147 -9.07 -14.56 -22.99
C GLU A 147 -7.95 -14.71 -24.03
N THR A 148 -7.19 -13.65 -24.29
CA THR A 148 -6.00 -13.73 -25.17
C THR A 148 -4.80 -14.27 -24.41
N LEU A 149 -4.61 -13.90 -23.14
CA LEU A 149 -3.54 -14.39 -22.30
C LEU A 149 -3.57 -15.91 -22.14
N ILE A 150 -4.74 -16.50 -21.88
CA ILE A 150 -4.88 -17.96 -21.73
C ILE A 150 -4.69 -18.75 -23.04
N LYS A 151 -4.61 -18.07 -24.20
CA LYS A 151 -4.33 -18.67 -25.51
C LYS A 151 -2.86 -18.55 -25.94
N GLU A 152 -2.07 -17.84 -25.18
CA GLU A 152 -0.62 -17.80 -25.42
C GLU A 152 0.01 -19.21 -25.35
N PRO A 153 1.15 -19.44 -25.95
CA PRO A 153 1.85 -20.72 -25.80
C PRO A 153 2.21 -20.96 -24.34
N PRO A 154 2.22 -22.20 -23.82
CA PRO A 154 2.53 -22.51 -22.43
C PRO A 154 3.93 -22.06 -21.97
N SER A 155 4.82 -21.70 -22.90
CA SER A 155 6.12 -21.08 -22.62
C SER A 155 6.00 -19.62 -22.19
N PHE A 156 4.89 -18.94 -22.51
CA PHE A 156 4.60 -17.57 -22.05
C PHE A 156 4.25 -17.59 -20.56
N LYS A 157 5.03 -16.91 -19.75
CA LYS A 157 4.95 -16.99 -18.28
C LYS A 157 4.57 -15.68 -17.63
N ILE A 158 3.77 -15.80 -16.57
CA ILE A 158 3.35 -14.68 -15.72
C ILE A 158 3.76 -14.93 -14.28
N ALA A 159 4.24 -13.89 -13.61
CA ALA A 159 4.47 -13.87 -12.18
C ALA A 159 3.26 -13.23 -11.48
N LEU A 160 2.73 -13.92 -10.49
CA LEU A 160 1.55 -13.53 -9.71
C LEU A 160 1.85 -13.58 -8.22
N GLU A 161 1.00 -12.91 -7.44
CA GLU A 161 0.98 -13.01 -5.98
C GLU A 161 -0.16 -13.95 -5.52
N ASP A 162 0.03 -14.57 -4.37
CA ASP A 162 -0.96 -15.46 -3.78
C ASP A 162 -2.12 -14.64 -3.16
N PRO A 163 -3.38 -14.86 -3.60
CA PRO A 163 -4.53 -14.11 -3.10
C PRO A 163 -4.83 -14.31 -1.60
N ARG A 164 -4.18 -15.27 -0.96
CA ARG A 164 -4.31 -15.53 0.48
C ARG A 164 -3.37 -14.68 1.31
N SER A 165 -2.25 -14.26 0.74
CA SER A 165 -1.16 -13.60 1.48
C SER A 165 -0.91 -12.16 1.06
N ASP A 166 -1.30 -11.76 -0.15
CA ASP A 166 -0.99 -10.42 -0.66
C ASP A 166 -2.18 -9.73 -1.33
N THR A 167 -2.25 -8.40 -1.17
CA THR A 167 -3.36 -7.59 -1.70
C THR A 167 -3.38 -7.55 -3.23
N PRO A 168 -2.27 -7.44 -3.98
CA PRO A 168 -2.29 -7.57 -5.43
C PRO A 168 -2.82 -8.92 -5.92
N GLY A 169 -2.43 -10.03 -5.31
CA GLY A 169 -2.97 -11.35 -5.66
C GLY A 169 -4.47 -11.45 -5.42
N LEU A 170 -4.95 -10.88 -4.31
CA LEU A 170 -6.39 -10.77 -4.04
C LEU A 170 -7.07 -9.83 -5.06
N GLY A 171 -6.41 -8.75 -5.42
CA GLY A 171 -6.86 -7.82 -6.46
C GLY A 171 -7.05 -8.49 -7.83
N LEU A 172 -6.12 -9.37 -8.24
CA LEU A 172 -6.27 -10.17 -9.46
C LEU A 172 -7.49 -11.09 -9.40
N LEU A 173 -7.69 -11.75 -8.25
CA LEU A 173 -8.88 -12.59 -8.04
C LEU A 173 -10.17 -11.79 -8.27
N LEU A 174 -10.24 -10.59 -7.67
CA LEU A 174 -11.39 -9.71 -7.79
C LEU A 174 -11.54 -9.13 -9.21
N TRP A 175 -10.42 -8.83 -9.87
CA TRP A 175 -10.42 -8.36 -11.26
C TRP A 175 -11.02 -9.41 -12.20
N ILE A 176 -10.56 -10.65 -12.13
CA ILE A 176 -11.11 -11.75 -12.92
C ILE A 176 -12.59 -11.97 -12.58
N LYS A 177 -12.96 -11.91 -11.29
CA LYS A 177 -14.37 -12.08 -10.87
C LYS A 177 -15.26 -10.94 -11.36
N ALA A 178 -14.80 -9.69 -11.30
CA ALA A 178 -15.53 -8.53 -11.79
C ALA A 178 -15.72 -8.56 -13.33
N ALA A 179 -14.73 -9.08 -14.05
CA ALA A 179 -14.77 -9.16 -15.50
C ALA A 179 -15.62 -10.34 -16.01
N TYR A 180 -15.55 -11.49 -15.36
CA TYR A 180 -16.09 -12.76 -15.89
C TYR A 180 -17.19 -13.41 -15.03
N GLY A 181 -17.46 -12.88 -13.85
CA GLY A 181 -18.54 -13.42 -12.98
C GLY A 181 -18.37 -14.91 -12.70
N ASP A 182 -19.37 -15.70 -13.04
CA ASP A 182 -19.37 -17.16 -12.79
C ASP A 182 -18.40 -17.93 -13.70
N LYS A 183 -17.87 -17.31 -14.76
CA LYS A 183 -16.83 -17.90 -15.62
C LYS A 183 -15.41 -17.68 -15.10
N ALA A 184 -15.22 -17.00 -13.96
CA ALA A 184 -13.90 -16.77 -13.39
C ALA A 184 -13.08 -18.07 -13.20
N PRO A 185 -13.64 -19.21 -12.75
CA PRO A 185 -12.88 -20.46 -12.63
C PRO A 185 -12.31 -20.97 -13.97
N GLU A 186 -13.01 -20.72 -15.10
CA GLU A 186 -12.53 -21.10 -16.44
C GLU A 186 -11.29 -20.28 -16.83
N ILE A 187 -11.27 -18.99 -16.50
CA ILE A 187 -10.12 -18.13 -16.70
C ILE A 187 -8.94 -18.61 -15.85
N TRP A 188 -9.14 -18.90 -14.56
CA TRP A 188 -8.10 -19.44 -13.68
C TRP A 188 -7.54 -20.76 -14.21
N ALA A 189 -8.38 -21.70 -14.67
CA ALA A 189 -7.92 -22.94 -15.29
C ALA A 189 -7.08 -22.68 -16.54
N GLY A 190 -7.47 -21.71 -17.37
CA GLY A 190 -6.71 -21.29 -18.54
C GLY A 190 -5.37 -20.62 -18.19
N LEU A 191 -5.29 -19.89 -17.10
CA LEU A 191 -4.04 -19.27 -16.63
C LEU A 191 -3.04 -20.30 -16.06
N LYS A 192 -3.49 -21.47 -15.58
CA LYS A 192 -2.63 -22.48 -14.94
C LYS A 192 -1.31 -22.75 -15.68
N PRO A 193 -1.27 -23.04 -17.01
CA PRO A 193 -0.02 -23.34 -17.72
C PRO A 193 0.92 -22.13 -17.81
N HIS A 194 0.43 -20.91 -17.60
CA HIS A 194 1.17 -19.67 -17.71
C HIS A 194 1.78 -19.20 -16.38
N ILE A 195 1.28 -19.68 -15.24
CA ILE A 195 1.76 -19.25 -13.92
C ILE A 195 3.18 -19.78 -13.71
N ALA A 196 4.16 -18.87 -13.70
CA ALA A 196 5.53 -19.20 -13.34
C ALA A 196 5.66 -19.37 -11.83
N THR A 197 4.99 -18.50 -11.08
CA THR A 197 4.98 -18.50 -9.62
C THR A 197 3.72 -17.81 -9.09
N MET A 198 3.33 -18.20 -7.88
CA MET A 198 2.44 -17.44 -7.00
C MET A 198 3.26 -17.06 -5.77
N ALA A 199 3.83 -15.87 -5.81
CA ALA A 199 4.72 -15.36 -4.78
C ALA A 199 3.94 -14.92 -3.52
N ARG A 200 4.65 -14.80 -2.39
CA ARG A 200 4.04 -14.36 -1.13
C ARG A 200 3.81 -12.87 -1.08
N SER A 201 4.59 -12.11 -1.86
CA SER A 201 4.59 -10.66 -1.90
C SER A 201 4.80 -10.13 -3.33
N TRP A 202 4.41 -8.88 -3.54
CA TRP A 202 4.65 -8.16 -4.78
C TRP A 202 6.14 -8.06 -5.11
N ASP A 203 7.00 -7.77 -4.11
CA ASP A 203 8.46 -7.68 -4.29
C ASP A 203 9.04 -8.98 -4.87
N ASP A 204 8.59 -10.13 -4.36
CA ASP A 204 9.04 -11.44 -4.84
C ASP A 204 8.60 -11.68 -6.30
N ALA A 205 7.33 -11.42 -6.63
CA ALA A 205 6.80 -11.63 -7.98
C ALA A 205 7.45 -10.71 -9.01
N TYR A 206 7.50 -9.41 -8.69
CA TYR A 206 8.07 -8.41 -9.59
C TYR A 206 9.58 -8.61 -9.76
N GLY A 207 10.28 -9.01 -8.69
CA GLY A 207 11.71 -9.37 -8.73
C GLY A 207 12.01 -10.53 -9.67
N LEU A 208 11.16 -11.56 -9.76
CA LEU A 208 11.30 -12.67 -10.72
C LEU A 208 11.10 -12.19 -12.17
N PHE A 209 10.12 -11.35 -12.41
CA PHE A 209 9.89 -10.72 -13.71
C PHE A 209 11.12 -9.90 -14.17
N LEU A 210 11.70 -9.09 -13.29
CA LEU A 210 12.88 -8.30 -13.61
C LEU A 210 14.12 -9.17 -13.94
N LYS A 211 14.22 -10.36 -13.33
CA LYS A 211 15.25 -11.36 -13.66
C LYS A 211 14.98 -12.09 -14.97
N GLY A 212 13.80 -11.91 -15.57
CA GLY A 212 13.41 -12.55 -16.82
C GLY A 212 12.87 -13.98 -16.65
N GLU A 213 12.42 -14.35 -15.45
CA GLU A 213 11.81 -15.64 -15.15
C GLU A 213 10.32 -15.69 -15.53
N ALA A 214 9.74 -14.54 -15.87
CA ALA A 214 8.39 -14.37 -16.40
C ALA A 214 8.38 -13.32 -17.51
N ASP A 215 7.47 -13.46 -18.47
CA ASP A 215 7.27 -12.50 -19.56
C ASP A 215 6.45 -11.28 -19.11
N MET A 216 5.58 -11.47 -18.13
CA MET A 216 4.78 -10.43 -17.50
C MET A 216 4.68 -10.65 -16.00
N ALA A 217 4.46 -9.56 -15.25
CA ALA A 217 4.12 -9.61 -13.84
C ALA A 217 2.83 -8.84 -13.57
N LEU A 218 2.03 -9.33 -12.62
CA LEU A 218 0.95 -8.55 -12.05
C LEU A 218 1.55 -7.37 -11.29
N SER A 219 1.07 -6.18 -11.58
CA SER A 219 1.45 -4.92 -10.94
C SER A 219 0.39 -3.85 -11.25
N TYR A 220 0.81 -2.65 -11.63
CA TYR A 220 -0.10 -1.52 -11.83
C TYR A 220 0.12 -0.84 -13.17
N THR A 221 -0.91 -0.14 -13.66
CA THR A 221 -0.80 0.69 -14.87
C THR A 221 0.27 1.78 -14.75
N THR A 222 0.62 2.16 -13.54
CA THR A 222 1.65 3.16 -13.21
C THR A 222 3.06 2.62 -13.10
N SER A 223 3.26 1.30 -12.98
CA SER A 223 4.59 0.69 -12.81
C SER A 223 5.60 1.03 -13.93
N PRO A 224 5.19 1.19 -15.21
CA PRO A 224 6.11 1.64 -16.25
C PRO A 224 6.76 2.99 -15.99
N ALA A 225 6.11 3.88 -15.21
CA ALA A 225 6.65 5.18 -14.87
C ALA A 225 7.93 5.08 -14.03
N TYR A 226 8.01 4.11 -13.10
CA TYR A 226 9.22 3.81 -12.35
C TYR A 226 10.41 3.56 -13.30
N HIS A 227 10.26 2.62 -14.22
CA HIS A 227 11.34 2.26 -15.14
C HIS A 227 11.76 3.42 -16.04
N ALA A 228 10.81 4.23 -16.50
CA ALA A 228 11.10 5.37 -17.33
C ALA A 228 11.82 6.50 -16.59
N ILE A 229 11.43 6.78 -15.34
CA ILE A 229 11.93 7.91 -14.54
C ILE A 229 13.22 7.54 -13.82
N GLU A 230 13.22 6.43 -13.06
CA GLU A 230 14.33 6.05 -12.18
C GLU A 230 15.41 5.27 -12.91
N GLU A 231 15.03 4.39 -13.85
CA GLU A 231 15.99 3.53 -14.54
C GLU A 231 16.34 4.03 -15.97
N ASN A 232 15.67 5.05 -16.49
CA ASN A 232 15.77 5.49 -17.88
C ASN A 232 15.52 4.34 -18.88
N LYS A 233 14.54 3.47 -18.57
CA LYS A 233 14.13 2.32 -19.39
C LYS A 233 12.68 2.49 -19.86
N PRO A 234 12.44 3.19 -20.98
CA PRO A 234 11.07 3.44 -21.48
C PRO A 234 10.43 2.24 -22.17
N ASN A 235 11.11 1.10 -22.22
CA ASN A 235 10.63 -0.13 -22.84
C ASN A 235 9.66 -0.94 -21.96
N TYR A 236 9.47 -0.59 -20.68
CA TYR A 236 8.43 -1.21 -19.88
C TYR A 236 7.07 -0.58 -20.19
N ALA A 237 6.05 -1.43 -20.27
CA ALA A 237 4.68 -1.02 -20.53
C ALA A 237 3.70 -1.92 -19.76
N TYR A 238 2.46 -1.49 -19.63
CA TYR A 238 1.39 -2.36 -19.15
C TYR A 238 0.52 -2.85 -20.31
N ALA A 239 -0.07 -4.03 -20.18
CA ALA A 239 -0.98 -4.60 -21.16
C ALA A 239 -2.39 -4.01 -20.97
N PRO A 240 -2.96 -3.31 -21.99
CA PRO A 240 -4.26 -2.66 -21.87
C PRO A 240 -5.39 -3.69 -22.07
N PHE A 241 -5.87 -4.30 -20.99
CA PHE A 241 -6.91 -5.31 -21.05
C PHE A 241 -8.27 -4.71 -21.39
N SER A 242 -8.95 -5.29 -22.38
CA SER A 242 -10.25 -4.83 -22.91
C SER A 242 -11.39 -4.98 -21.92
N GLU A 243 -11.27 -5.86 -20.92
CA GLU A 243 -12.21 -6.01 -19.82
C GLU A 243 -12.24 -4.76 -18.93
N GLY A 244 -11.20 -3.93 -19.00
CA GLY A 244 -10.92 -2.85 -18.07
C GLY A 244 -9.94 -3.29 -16.99
N HIS A 245 -9.57 -2.37 -16.10
CA HIS A 245 -8.62 -2.61 -15.00
C HIS A 245 -9.30 -2.45 -13.67
N TYR A 246 -8.98 -3.30 -12.72
CA TYR A 246 -9.58 -3.27 -11.38
C TYR A 246 -8.90 -2.21 -10.52
N ALA A 247 -9.69 -1.36 -9.87
CA ALA A 247 -9.19 -0.31 -8.99
C ALA A 247 -8.80 -0.88 -7.63
N GLN A 248 -7.63 -0.49 -7.16
CA GLN A 248 -7.20 -0.64 -5.78
C GLN A 248 -7.14 0.73 -5.12
N ILE A 249 -7.64 0.85 -3.89
CA ILE A 249 -7.43 2.01 -3.03
C ILE A 249 -6.77 1.51 -1.76
N GLU A 250 -5.54 1.93 -1.51
CA GLU A 250 -4.83 1.58 -0.29
C GLU A 250 -5.27 2.46 0.87
N VAL A 251 -5.34 1.86 2.05
CA VAL A 251 -5.84 2.52 3.25
C VAL A 251 -4.93 2.30 4.45
N ALA A 252 -4.99 3.27 5.35
CA ALA A 252 -4.40 3.19 6.68
C ALA A 252 -5.49 3.30 7.75
N ALA A 253 -5.26 2.68 8.92
CA ALA A 253 -6.20 2.74 10.02
C ALA A 253 -5.50 2.68 11.37
N MET A 254 -6.00 3.42 12.36
CA MET A 254 -5.49 3.34 13.73
C MET A 254 -6.15 2.21 14.51
N LEU A 255 -5.38 1.59 15.40
CA LEU A 255 -5.89 0.53 16.27
C LEU A 255 -6.58 1.12 17.51
N LYS A 256 -7.65 0.45 17.97
CA LYS A 256 -8.32 0.78 19.26
C LYS A 256 -7.39 0.63 20.46
N SER A 257 -6.41 -0.29 20.36
CA SER A 257 -5.42 -0.57 21.41
C SER A 257 -4.27 0.42 21.44
N SER A 258 -4.18 1.34 20.49
CA SER A 258 -3.10 2.33 20.41
C SER A 258 -2.89 3.05 21.74
N LYS A 259 -1.63 3.20 22.12
CA LYS A 259 -1.23 4.00 23.30
C LYS A 259 -0.98 5.46 22.92
N GLN A 260 -1.02 5.76 21.61
CA GLN A 260 -0.77 7.08 21.04
C GLN A 260 -1.93 7.50 20.10
N PRO A 261 -3.21 7.46 20.54
CA PRO A 261 -4.33 7.64 19.62
C PRO A 261 -4.36 9.01 18.95
N GLU A 262 -3.90 10.05 19.64
CA GLU A 262 -3.84 11.39 19.05
C GLU A 262 -2.73 11.50 18.01
N LEU A 263 -1.56 10.93 18.29
CA LEU A 263 -0.44 10.88 17.34
C LEU A 263 -0.79 10.01 16.12
N ALA A 264 -1.54 8.93 16.32
CA ALA A 264 -2.06 8.11 15.23
C ALA A 264 -3.01 8.89 14.32
N ARG A 265 -3.93 9.72 14.88
CA ARG A 265 -4.78 10.61 14.07
C ARG A 265 -3.96 11.64 13.29
N GLN A 266 -2.97 12.24 13.91
CA GLN A 266 -2.08 13.20 13.25
C GLN A 266 -1.33 12.54 12.10
N PHE A 267 -0.86 11.30 12.26
CA PHE A 267 -0.21 10.54 11.20
C PHE A 267 -1.16 10.22 10.05
N LEU A 268 -2.38 9.75 10.33
CA LEU A 268 -3.40 9.51 9.31
C LEU A 268 -3.75 10.80 8.54
N ALA A 269 -3.87 11.92 9.24
CA ALA A 269 -4.09 13.23 8.60
C ALA A 269 -2.88 13.66 7.75
N TYR A 270 -1.66 13.38 8.23
CA TYR A 270 -0.44 13.66 7.48
C TYR A 270 -0.37 12.86 6.19
N LEU A 271 -0.72 11.56 6.20
CA LEU A 271 -0.73 10.72 5.00
C LEU A 271 -1.59 11.31 3.88
N THR A 272 -2.67 12.01 4.21
CA THR A 272 -3.54 12.68 3.22
C THR A 272 -3.18 14.15 2.98
N SER A 273 -2.12 14.67 3.61
CA SER A 273 -1.69 16.06 3.43
C SER A 273 -1.03 16.29 2.08
N PRO A 274 -1.01 17.52 1.54
CA PRO A 274 -0.28 17.82 0.32
C PRO A 274 1.20 17.46 0.37
N ALA A 275 1.82 17.54 1.56
CA ALA A 275 3.23 17.19 1.74
C ALA A 275 3.50 15.70 1.51
N ALA A 276 2.71 14.81 2.15
CA ALA A 276 2.84 13.38 1.97
C ALA A 276 2.40 12.93 0.57
N GLN A 277 1.36 13.56 0.02
CA GLN A 277 0.79 13.19 -1.26
C GLN A 277 1.71 13.47 -2.47
N LYS A 278 2.66 14.40 -2.33
CA LYS A 278 3.72 14.63 -3.33
C LYS A 278 4.79 13.53 -3.34
N ILE A 279 4.94 12.79 -2.23
CA ILE A 279 5.89 11.69 -2.11
C ILE A 279 5.39 10.45 -2.87
N ILE A 280 4.10 10.15 -2.78
CA ILE A 280 3.48 8.92 -3.27
C ILE A 280 3.81 8.58 -4.74
N PRO A 281 3.66 9.49 -5.72
CA PRO A 281 3.84 9.14 -7.14
C PRO A 281 5.24 8.68 -7.51
N THR A 282 6.27 9.14 -6.80
CA THR A 282 7.66 8.84 -7.14
C THR A 282 8.35 7.87 -6.18
N THR A 283 7.62 7.34 -5.20
CA THR A 283 8.16 6.37 -4.24
C THR A 283 7.28 5.14 -4.11
N ASN A 284 5.94 5.29 -4.11
CA ASN A 284 5.00 4.17 -4.14
C ASN A 284 4.47 3.87 -5.56
N TRP A 285 4.72 4.78 -6.49
CA TRP A 285 4.31 4.63 -7.90
C TRP A 285 2.80 4.44 -8.08
N MET A 286 2.03 5.07 -7.18
CA MET A 286 0.58 5.05 -7.14
C MET A 286 0.03 6.48 -7.35
N TYR A 287 -1.25 6.59 -7.71
CA TYR A 287 -1.90 7.90 -7.78
C TYR A 287 -2.12 8.47 -6.38
N PRO A 288 -1.84 9.76 -6.19
CA PRO A 288 -2.16 10.44 -4.94
C PRO A 288 -3.69 10.59 -4.78
N VAL A 289 -4.17 10.58 -3.54
CA VAL A 289 -5.58 10.79 -3.22
C VAL A 289 -6.00 12.26 -3.18
N ARG A 290 -5.06 13.18 -3.44
CA ARG A 290 -5.32 14.61 -3.61
C ARG A 290 -4.76 15.08 -4.95
N ASP A 291 -5.37 16.14 -5.48
CA ASP A 291 -4.78 16.86 -6.60
C ASP A 291 -3.49 17.55 -6.14
N ILE A 292 -2.37 17.18 -6.74
CA ILE A 292 -1.06 17.76 -6.50
C ILE A 292 -0.58 18.62 -7.69
N GLY A 293 -1.44 18.85 -8.69
CA GLY A 293 -1.17 19.69 -9.83
C GLY A 293 0.07 19.28 -10.61
N ALA A 294 0.97 20.23 -10.85
CA ALA A 294 2.19 20.03 -11.64
C ALA A 294 3.24 19.11 -10.96
N ASP A 295 3.06 18.74 -9.71
CA ASP A 295 3.95 17.80 -9.02
C ASP A 295 3.67 16.32 -9.42
N LEU A 296 2.53 16.05 -10.10
CA LEU A 296 2.28 14.73 -10.66
C LEU A 296 3.17 14.52 -11.89
N PRO A 297 4.02 13.47 -11.91
CA PRO A 297 4.85 13.21 -13.08
C PRO A 297 4.02 12.96 -14.33
N ALA A 298 4.43 13.52 -15.48
CA ALA A 298 3.70 13.41 -16.74
C ALA A 298 3.44 11.96 -17.19
N ALA A 299 4.28 11.03 -16.76
CA ALA A 299 4.09 9.60 -17.03
C ALA A 299 2.79 9.03 -16.39
N PHE A 300 2.20 9.72 -15.42
CA PHE A 300 0.91 9.35 -14.79
C PHE A 300 -0.30 9.88 -15.57
N ASP A 301 -0.15 10.90 -16.43
CA ASP A 301 -1.29 11.62 -17.00
C ASP A 301 -1.89 10.96 -18.25
N THR A 302 -1.07 10.39 -19.13
CA THR A 302 -1.51 10.11 -20.50
C THR A 302 -1.67 8.63 -20.84
N GLN A 303 -1.03 7.73 -20.10
CA GLN A 303 -1.02 6.29 -20.43
C GLN A 303 -1.48 5.39 -19.28
N ALA A 304 -1.37 5.85 -18.04
CA ALA A 304 -1.60 5.00 -16.88
C ALA A 304 -3.07 4.97 -16.40
N ARG A 305 -3.96 5.86 -16.89
CA ARG A 305 -5.38 5.84 -16.54
C ARG A 305 -6.16 4.96 -17.50
N PRO A 306 -6.76 3.85 -17.02
CA PRO A 306 -7.53 2.97 -17.89
C PRO A 306 -8.83 3.63 -18.35
N ALA A 307 -9.25 3.35 -19.60
CA ALA A 307 -10.52 3.85 -20.13
C ALA A 307 -11.74 3.22 -19.44
N LYS A 308 -11.60 2.03 -18.88
CA LYS A 308 -12.64 1.31 -18.15
C LYS A 308 -12.10 0.80 -16.82
N VAL A 309 -12.76 1.20 -15.75
CA VAL A 309 -12.42 0.81 -14.38
C VAL A 309 -13.43 -0.22 -13.87
N LEU A 310 -12.93 -1.28 -13.26
CA LEU A 310 -13.71 -2.32 -12.60
C LEU A 310 -13.53 -2.20 -11.09
N SER A 311 -14.60 -2.51 -10.36
CA SER A 311 -14.59 -2.62 -8.89
C SER A 311 -15.75 -3.53 -8.46
N LEU A 312 -15.65 -4.06 -7.26
CA LEU A 312 -16.72 -4.75 -6.55
C LEU A 312 -16.98 -4.03 -5.22
N ASP A 313 -18.20 -4.07 -4.74
CA ASP A 313 -18.53 -3.47 -3.44
C ASP A 313 -18.01 -4.33 -2.27
N GLU A 314 -17.72 -3.67 -1.13
CA GLU A 314 -17.16 -4.31 0.07
C GLU A 314 -18.02 -5.46 0.59
N ALA A 315 -19.35 -5.31 0.56
CA ALA A 315 -20.25 -6.35 1.06
C ALA A 315 -20.17 -7.61 0.20
N THR A 316 -20.17 -7.47 -1.13
CA THR A 316 -20.00 -8.56 -2.09
C THR A 316 -18.65 -9.25 -1.90
N ILE A 317 -17.57 -8.50 -1.75
CA ILE A 317 -16.23 -9.05 -1.51
C ILE A 317 -16.22 -9.83 -0.20
N THR A 318 -16.66 -9.22 0.88
CA THR A 318 -16.63 -9.81 2.23
C THR A 318 -17.43 -11.12 2.30
N ALA A 319 -18.59 -11.16 1.64
CA ALA A 319 -19.44 -12.34 1.63
C ALA A 319 -18.88 -13.52 0.81
N ASN A 320 -18.06 -13.25 -0.23
CA ASN A 320 -17.73 -14.27 -1.22
C ASN A 320 -16.23 -14.56 -1.34
N LYS A 321 -15.36 -13.70 -0.85
CA LYS A 321 -13.91 -13.77 -1.04
C LYS A 321 -13.33 -15.15 -0.75
N GLY A 322 -13.66 -15.74 0.39
CA GLY A 322 -13.15 -17.07 0.77
C GLY A 322 -13.51 -18.14 -0.27
N LYS A 323 -14.78 -18.18 -0.70
CA LYS A 323 -15.24 -19.08 -1.74
C LYS A 323 -14.50 -18.86 -3.07
N TRP A 324 -14.31 -17.62 -3.47
CA TRP A 324 -13.64 -17.29 -4.72
C TRP A 324 -12.15 -17.67 -4.70
N ILE A 325 -11.46 -17.51 -3.56
CA ILE A 325 -10.09 -17.99 -3.36
C ILE A 325 -10.03 -19.51 -3.54
N ASP A 326 -10.95 -20.25 -2.90
CA ASP A 326 -10.98 -21.72 -3.00
C ASP A 326 -11.24 -22.17 -4.44
N GLU A 327 -12.18 -21.53 -5.16
CA GLU A 327 -12.48 -21.78 -6.57
C GLU A 327 -11.24 -21.55 -7.47
N ALA A 328 -10.56 -20.41 -7.30
CA ALA A 328 -9.36 -20.08 -8.07
C ALA A 328 -8.23 -21.10 -7.82
N LEU A 329 -7.94 -21.40 -6.54
CA LEU A 329 -6.89 -22.36 -6.18
C LEU A 329 -7.22 -23.79 -6.63
N ALA A 330 -8.48 -24.18 -6.64
CA ALA A 330 -8.89 -25.47 -7.17
C ALA A 330 -8.69 -25.54 -8.70
N ALA A 331 -8.95 -24.45 -9.42
CA ALA A 331 -8.82 -24.38 -10.88
C ALA A 331 -7.36 -24.47 -11.36
N ILE A 332 -6.40 -24.01 -10.56
CA ILE A 332 -4.95 -24.03 -10.89
C ILE A 332 -4.19 -25.22 -10.30
N ARG A 333 -4.82 -26.08 -9.51
CA ARG A 333 -4.22 -27.36 -9.06
C ARG A 333 -4.19 -28.38 -10.19
#